data_2221e289d074ccbc6da471f3f8e2d098
#
_entry.id   2221e289d074ccbc6da471f3f8e2d098
#
_cell.length_a   1.000
_cell.length_b   1.000
_cell.length_c   1.000
_cell.angle_alpha   90.00
_cell.angle_beta   90.00
_cell.angle_gamma   90.00
#
_symmetry.space_group_name_H-M   'P 1'
#
loop_
_entity.id
_entity.type
_entity.pdbx_description
1 polymer ?
#
loop_
_entity_poly.entity_id
_entity_poly.type
_entity_poly.pdbx_seq_one_letter_code
_entity_poly.pdbx_strand_id
1 'polypeptide(L)'
;MKSYQQSGLARAITRYFQEYLPALRGMSRRTIQTYRDGMVLFLGFSSRDCGRPIDALGIADITADRVGRFLAFLEAERHNGIVTRNARLAALHTFARFLLAENPEYLLPLQQVLGIPFKRGAKAAPVEYLDKAEIEALLAGIDQKSFSGQRDYAMFALMFNTGARVQEILDLRVCDVRIEPPCQVRLIGKGSKVRLCPIWPQTARLLDRLIQRRNDGTEALADRPVFLNAHGVAMTRFGVRYLLQKYVAIATVTAPTLAGKRIHPHCLRHSTAIHLLKAGVDFATISQWLGHTSLNTTMRYARADIDLKRQALAQIFPEILAPPKGGAYIFRDDDLTGWLRRL
;
A
#
# COMPACT_ATOMS: atom_id res chain seq x y z
N MET A 1 -42.60 7.92 24.61
CA MET A 1 -41.26 7.89 23.97
C MET A 1 -40.26 8.20 25.06
N LYS A 2 -39.42 7.23 25.51
CA LYS A 2 -38.31 7.51 26.42
C LYS A 2 -37.27 8.32 25.65
N SER A 3 -36.98 9.56 26.07
CA SER A 3 -35.93 10.35 25.53
C SER A 3 -34.63 9.62 25.77
N TYR A 4 -34.00 9.13 24.71
CA TYR A 4 -32.71 8.48 24.74
C TYR A 4 -31.66 9.55 25.07
N GLN A 5 -31.32 9.70 26.36
CA GLN A 5 -30.22 10.55 26.75
C GLN A 5 -28.93 9.86 26.31
N GLN A 6 -28.37 10.32 25.19
CA GLN A 6 -27.09 9.82 24.71
C GLN A 6 -26.03 9.98 25.82
N SER A 7 -25.29 8.91 26.11
CA SER A 7 -24.19 8.95 27.09
C SER A 7 -23.15 9.99 26.65
N GLY A 8 -22.40 10.55 27.59
CA GLY A 8 -21.32 11.49 27.29
C GLY A 8 -20.34 10.92 26.24
N LEU A 9 -20.06 9.61 26.33
CA LEU A 9 -19.23 8.89 25.35
C LEU A 9 -19.87 8.86 23.95
N ALA A 10 -21.18 8.61 23.84
CA ALA A 10 -21.87 8.57 22.55
C ALA A 10 -21.84 9.94 21.85
N ARG A 11 -22.04 11.03 22.60
CA ARG A 11 -21.91 12.41 22.09
C ARG A 11 -20.48 12.70 21.63
N ALA A 12 -19.48 12.31 22.39
CA ALA A 12 -18.08 12.48 22.05
C ALA A 12 -17.71 11.72 20.80
N ILE A 13 -18.17 10.47 20.65
CA ILE A 13 -17.93 9.65 19.42
C ILE A 13 -18.59 10.32 18.21
N THR A 14 -19.81 10.81 18.32
CA THR A 14 -20.50 11.50 17.22
C THR A 14 -19.71 12.73 16.75
N ARG A 15 -19.31 13.61 17.65
CA ARG A 15 -18.49 14.79 17.33
C ARG A 15 -17.13 14.40 16.74
N TYR A 16 -16.49 13.38 17.30
CA TYR A 16 -15.22 12.89 16.80
C TYR A 16 -15.28 12.47 15.32
N PHE A 17 -16.28 11.66 14.94
CA PHE A 17 -16.41 11.14 13.57
C PHE A 17 -17.03 12.14 12.59
N GLN A 18 -17.94 13.00 13.04
CA GLN A 18 -18.67 13.93 12.14
C GLN A 18 -17.95 15.28 11.99
N GLU A 19 -17.24 15.75 13.00
CA GLU A 19 -16.63 17.08 12.99
C GLU A 19 -15.09 17.00 13.08
N TYR A 20 -14.56 16.40 14.16
CA TYR A 20 -13.12 16.44 14.46
C TYR A 20 -12.27 15.80 13.39
N LEU A 21 -12.57 14.56 13.00
CA LEU A 21 -11.78 13.84 11.99
C LEU A 21 -11.89 14.45 10.60
N PRO A 22 -13.09 14.74 10.06
CA PRO A 22 -13.21 15.29 8.72
C PRO A 22 -12.83 16.76 8.64
N ALA A 23 -13.38 17.62 9.49
CA ALA A 23 -13.23 19.08 9.39
C ALA A 23 -11.91 19.58 10.01
N LEU A 24 -11.61 19.22 11.26
CA LEU A 24 -10.42 19.74 11.96
C LEU A 24 -9.13 18.99 11.60
N ARG A 25 -9.22 17.68 11.33
CA ARG A 25 -8.05 16.86 10.99
C ARG A 25 -7.90 16.61 9.49
N GLY A 26 -8.88 16.96 8.66
CA GLY A 26 -8.84 16.76 7.22
C GLY A 26 -8.60 15.30 6.80
N MET A 27 -9.07 14.35 7.62
CA MET A 27 -8.79 12.94 7.37
C MET A 27 -9.62 12.40 6.20
N SER A 28 -9.00 11.53 5.39
CA SER A 28 -9.70 10.88 4.29
C SER A 28 -10.83 9.98 4.79
N ARG A 29 -11.90 9.85 4.00
CA ARG A 29 -13.04 8.94 4.30
C ARG A 29 -12.56 7.53 4.66
N ARG A 30 -11.53 7.02 3.98
CA ARG A 30 -10.99 5.68 4.23
C ARG A 30 -10.30 5.58 5.60
N THR A 31 -9.56 6.60 6.01
CA THR A 31 -8.94 6.65 7.34
C THR A 31 -10.03 6.68 8.41
N ILE A 32 -11.05 7.51 8.22
CA ILE A 32 -12.21 7.62 9.13
C ILE A 32 -12.93 6.25 9.24
N GLN A 33 -13.15 5.56 8.12
CA GLN A 33 -13.73 4.19 8.14
C GLN A 33 -12.86 3.22 8.95
N THR A 34 -11.54 3.23 8.75
CA THR A 34 -10.61 2.37 9.49
C THR A 34 -10.67 2.64 10.99
N TYR A 35 -10.77 3.92 11.38
CA TYR A 35 -10.88 4.33 12.78
C TYR A 35 -12.24 3.93 13.35
N ARG A 36 -13.33 4.11 12.60
CA ARG A 36 -14.67 3.66 12.97
C ARG A 36 -14.71 2.16 13.23
N ASP A 37 -14.16 1.36 12.31
CA ASP A 37 -14.12 -0.10 12.45
C ASP A 37 -13.30 -0.52 13.68
N GLY A 38 -12.23 0.21 14.01
CA GLY A 38 -11.47 0.04 15.25
C GLY A 38 -12.28 0.35 16.49
N MET A 39 -13.04 1.45 16.46
CA MET A 39 -13.90 1.89 17.56
C MET A 39 -15.04 0.92 17.81
N VAL A 40 -15.71 0.45 16.75
CA VAL A 40 -16.78 -0.57 16.85
C VAL A 40 -16.27 -1.84 17.53
N LEU A 41 -15.09 -2.31 17.13
CA LEU A 41 -14.47 -3.49 17.76
C LEU A 41 -14.12 -3.25 19.23
N PHE A 42 -13.60 -2.07 19.57
CA PHE A 42 -13.23 -1.72 20.94
C PHE A 42 -14.46 -1.61 21.85
N LEU A 43 -15.53 -0.95 21.38
CA LEU A 43 -16.78 -0.82 22.15
C LEU A 43 -17.45 -2.17 22.36
N GLY A 44 -17.50 -3.02 21.34
CA GLY A 44 -18.03 -4.38 21.45
C GLY A 44 -17.23 -5.27 22.40
N PHE A 45 -15.89 -5.13 22.39
CA PHE A 45 -15.03 -5.78 23.40
C PHE A 45 -15.30 -5.24 24.81
N SER A 46 -15.30 -3.91 24.97
CA SER A 46 -15.51 -3.26 26.29
C SER A 46 -16.85 -3.62 26.91
N SER A 47 -17.91 -3.72 26.10
CA SER A 47 -19.24 -4.14 26.55
C SER A 47 -19.21 -5.56 27.14
N ARG A 48 -18.56 -6.49 26.46
CA ARG A 48 -18.40 -7.88 26.96
C ARG A 48 -17.50 -7.96 28.18
N ASP A 49 -16.39 -7.22 28.17
CA ASP A 49 -15.40 -7.19 29.25
C ASP A 49 -15.97 -6.69 30.59
N CYS A 50 -16.92 -5.75 30.56
CA CYS A 50 -17.54 -5.23 31.77
C CYS A 50 -19.00 -5.71 32.00
N GLY A 51 -19.53 -6.56 31.14
CA GLY A 51 -20.91 -7.08 31.26
C GLY A 51 -22.00 -6.01 31.14
N ARG A 52 -21.72 -4.88 30.47
CA ARG A 52 -22.66 -3.76 30.31
C ARG A 52 -22.96 -3.51 28.83
N PRO A 53 -24.18 -3.09 28.47
CA PRO A 53 -24.50 -2.73 27.09
C PRO A 53 -23.64 -1.55 26.63
N ILE A 54 -23.37 -1.46 25.32
CA ILE A 54 -22.51 -0.43 24.72
C ILE A 54 -22.99 0.98 25.10
N ASP A 55 -24.29 1.20 25.14
CA ASP A 55 -24.90 2.49 25.45
C ASP A 55 -24.69 2.93 26.92
N ALA A 56 -24.38 1.98 27.80
CA ALA A 56 -24.04 2.26 29.21
C ALA A 56 -22.55 2.50 29.44
N LEU A 57 -21.72 2.44 28.38
CA LEU A 57 -20.31 2.78 28.48
C LEU A 57 -20.12 4.29 28.58
N GLY A 58 -19.20 4.71 29.44
CA GLY A 58 -18.78 6.10 29.62
C GLY A 58 -17.34 6.34 29.23
N ILE A 59 -16.90 7.61 29.30
CA ILE A 59 -15.50 7.97 29.07
C ILE A 59 -14.58 7.30 30.10
N ALA A 60 -15.04 7.15 31.34
CA ALA A 60 -14.33 6.45 32.41
C ALA A 60 -13.99 4.98 32.07
N ASP A 61 -14.73 4.38 31.16
CA ASP A 61 -14.47 3.00 30.71
C ASP A 61 -13.27 2.88 29.75
N ILE A 62 -12.72 3.99 29.27
CA ILE A 62 -11.55 4.03 28.39
C ILE A 62 -10.29 4.09 29.27
N THR A 63 -9.87 2.95 29.78
CA THR A 63 -8.66 2.83 30.62
C THR A 63 -7.53 2.14 29.91
N ALA A 64 -6.28 2.39 30.34
CA ALA A 64 -5.10 1.74 29.79
C ALA A 64 -5.16 0.21 29.92
N ASP A 65 -5.67 -0.29 31.04
CA ASP A 65 -5.84 -1.71 31.30
C ASP A 65 -6.83 -2.35 30.31
N ARG A 66 -8.02 -1.75 30.12
CA ARG A 66 -9.00 -2.26 29.12
C ARG A 66 -8.47 -2.19 27.70
N VAL A 67 -7.79 -1.10 27.33
CA VAL A 67 -7.13 -1.03 26.01
C VAL A 67 -6.07 -2.11 25.87
N GLY A 68 -5.29 -2.39 26.92
CA GLY A 68 -4.31 -3.47 26.95
C GLY A 68 -4.95 -4.84 26.71
N ARG A 69 -6.03 -5.17 27.42
CA ARG A 69 -6.80 -6.42 27.20
C ARG A 69 -7.40 -6.49 25.80
N PHE A 70 -7.92 -5.39 25.28
CA PHE A 70 -8.42 -5.34 23.90
C PHE A 70 -7.32 -5.65 22.88
N LEU A 71 -6.12 -5.09 23.06
CA LEU A 71 -5.00 -5.37 22.16
C LEU A 71 -4.55 -6.84 22.24
N ALA A 72 -4.57 -7.45 23.43
CA ALA A 72 -4.32 -8.87 23.62
C ALA A 72 -5.40 -9.73 22.93
N PHE A 73 -6.69 -9.39 23.10
CA PHE A 73 -7.81 -10.01 22.39
C PHE A 73 -7.64 -9.98 20.86
N LEU A 74 -7.20 -8.84 20.30
CA LEU A 74 -6.96 -8.73 18.85
C LEU A 74 -5.88 -9.72 18.37
N GLU A 75 -4.85 -9.95 19.15
CA GLU A 75 -3.76 -10.87 18.80
C GLU A 75 -4.16 -12.33 19.05
N ALA A 76 -4.70 -12.65 20.22
CA ALA A 76 -4.98 -14.03 20.63
C ALA A 76 -6.21 -14.63 19.93
N GLU A 77 -7.35 -13.92 19.95
CA GLU A 77 -8.60 -14.47 19.46
C GLU A 77 -8.91 -14.09 18.01
N ARG A 78 -8.48 -12.90 17.56
CA ARG A 78 -8.70 -12.46 16.18
C ARG A 78 -7.50 -12.69 15.27
N HIS A 79 -6.40 -13.23 15.78
CA HIS A 79 -5.17 -13.51 15.04
C HIS A 79 -4.65 -12.32 14.22
N ASN A 80 -4.83 -11.11 14.76
CA ASN A 80 -4.37 -9.90 14.08
C ASN A 80 -2.85 -9.75 14.19
N GLY A 81 -2.19 -9.51 13.08
CA GLY A 81 -0.76 -9.19 13.08
C GLY A 81 -0.49 -7.81 13.73
N ILE A 82 0.78 -7.61 14.13
CA ILE A 82 1.27 -6.41 14.84
C ILE A 82 0.88 -5.11 14.13
N VAL A 83 0.92 -5.07 12.80
CA VAL A 83 0.55 -3.88 11.99
C VAL A 83 -0.92 -3.50 12.21
N THR A 84 -1.82 -4.48 12.18
CA THR A 84 -3.25 -4.26 12.40
C THR A 84 -3.52 -3.85 13.84
N ARG A 85 -2.91 -4.55 14.81
CA ARG A 85 -2.97 -4.22 16.24
C ARG A 85 -2.56 -2.76 16.47
N ASN A 86 -1.42 -2.35 15.91
CA ASN A 86 -0.90 -0.99 16.05
C ASN A 86 -1.79 0.06 15.35
N ALA A 87 -2.39 -0.28 14.22
CA ALA A 87 -3.36 0.62 13.56
C ALA A 87 -4.61 0.84 14.43
N ARG A 88 -5.08 -0.18 15.16
CA ARG A 88 -6.19 -0.03 16.12
C ARG A 88 -5.80 0.82 17.31
N LEU A 89 -4.58 0.62 17.85
CA LEU A 89 -4.04 1.48 18.92
C LEU A 89 -3.91 2.94 18.48
N ALA A 90 -3.43 3.20 17.25
CA ALA A 90 -3.34 4.56 16.71
C ALA A 90 -4.71 5.26 16.64
N ALA A 91 -5.77 4.53 16.28
CA ALA A 91 -7.13 5.05 16.29
C ALA A 91 -7.58 5.43 17.72
N LEU A 92 -7.31 4.55 18.71
CA LEU A 92 -7.64 4.81 20.12
C LEU A 92 -6.82 5.96 20.68
N HIS A 93 -5.53 6.06 20.36
CA HIS A 93 -4.71 7.21 20.75
C HIS A 93 -5.24 8.54 20.19
N THR A 94 -5.70 8.54 18.94
CA THR A 94 -6.26 9.76 18.33
C THR A 94 -7.57 10.14 19.01
N PHE A 95 -8.39 9.18 19.38
CA PHE A 95 -9.63 9.40 20.12
C PHE A 95 -9.35 9.86 21.57
N ALA A 96 -8.39 9.23 22.25
CA ALA A 96 -7.99 9.65 23.60
C ALA A 96 -7.48 11.11 23.63
N ARG A 97 -6.69 11.54 22.63
CA ARG A 97 -6.27 12.95 22.50
C ARG A 97 -7.44 13.90 22.28
N PHE A 98 -8.44 13.51 21.50
CA PHE A 98 -9.64 14.27 21.31
C PHE A 98 -10.43 14.42 22.62
N LEU A 99 -10.64 13.31 23.34
CA LEU A 99 -11.33 13.33 24.63
C LEU A 99 -10.60 14.18 25.67
N LEU A 100 -9.27 14.10 25.71
CA LEU A 100 -8.44 14.84 26.66
C LEU A 100 -8.62 16.35 26.51
N ALA A 101 -8.78 16.84 25.30
CA ALA A 101 -8.97 18.27 25.04
C ALA A 101 -10.34 18.78 25.52
N GLU A 102 -11.33 17.92 25.65
CA GLU A 102 -12.70 18.30 25.98
C GLU A 102 -13.13 17.89 27.39
N ASN A 103 -12.40 16.96 28.04
CA ASN A 103 -12.77 16.38 29.32
C ASN A 103 -11.54 16.32 30.25
N PRO A 104 -11.11 17.46 30.82
CA PRO A 104 -9.91 17.52 31.62
C PRO A 104 -9.98 16.66 32.90
N GLU A 105 -11.18 16.34 33.40
CA GLU A 105 -11.40 15.44 34.52
C GLU A 105 -10.91 14.02 34.31
N TYR A 106 -10.75 13.59 33.02
CA TYR A 106 -10.20 12.28 32.63
C TYR A 106 -8.72 12.34 32.21
N LEU A 107 -7.99 13.40 32.59
CA LEU A 107 -6.60 13.63 32.20
C LEU A 107 -5.72 12.41 32.49
N LEU A 108 -5.70 11.94 33.72
CA LEU A 108 -4.80 10.85 34.13
C LEU A 108 -5.07 9.53 33.40
N PRO A 109 -6.31 8.98 33.38
CA PRO A 109 -6.58 7.72 32.66
C PRO A 109 -6.34 7.83 31.14
N LEU A 110 -6.66 8.95 30.52
CA LEU A 110 -6.42 9.12 29.08
C LEU A 110 -4.93 9.28 28.74
N GLN A 111 -4.14 9.93 29.60
CA GLN A 111 -2.68 9.96 29.46
C GLN A 111 -2.07 8.56 29.57
N GLN A 112 -2.56 7.73 30.49
CA GLN A 112 -2.13 6.33 30.59
C GLN A 112 -2.43 5.54 29.33
N VAL A 113 -3.60 5.76 28.69
CA VAL A 113 -3.90 5.18 27.37
C VAL A 113 -2.91 5.63 26.31
N LEU A 114 -2.57 6.92 26.28
CA LEU A 114 -1.58 7.45 25.33
C LEU A 114 -0.16 6.92 25.58
N GLY A 115 0.13 6.52 26.81
CA GLY A 115 1.40 5.88 27.21
C GLY A 115 1.57 4.45 26.71
N ILE A 116 0.53 3.79 26.22
CA ILE A 116 0.64 2.41 25.70
C ILE A 116 1.54 2.39 24.46
N PRO A 117 2.66 1.63 24.47
CA PRO A 117 3.60 1.64 23.37
C PRO A 117 3.08 0.88 22.16
N PHE A 118 3.49 1.32 20.97
CA PHE A 118 3.35 0.53 19.76
C PHE A 118 4.28 -0.69 19.82
N LYS A 119 3.73 -1.86 19.55
CA LYS A 119 4.52 -3.09 19.50
C LYS A 119 5.46 -3.03 18.31
N ARG A 120 6.76 -3.32 18.52
CA ARG A 120 7.72 -3.40 17.41
C ARG A 120 7.33 -4.54 16.48
N GLY A 121 7.26 -4.25 15.20
CA GLY A 121 6.84 -5.23 14.19
C GLY A 121 7.89 -6.29 13.94
N ALA A 122 7.45 -7.45 13.47
CA ALA A 122 8.32 -8.42 12.86
C ALA A 122 9.09 -7.79 11.67
N LYS A 123 10.24 -8.37 11.34
CA LYS A 123 11.01 -7.97 10.16
C LYS A 123 10.07 -7.83 8.96
N ALA A 124 10.16 -6.72 8.25
CA ALA A 124 9.38 -6.53 7.03
C ALA A 124 9.64 -7.72 6.10
N ALA A 125 8.56 -8.36 5.64
CA ALA A 125 8.68 -9.42 4.65
C ALA A 125 9.42 -8.88 3.41
N PRO A 126 10.19 -9.73 2.72
CA PRO A 126 10.81 -9.37 1.45
C PRO A 126 9.76 -8.75 0.50
N VAL A 127 10.18 -7.75 -0.24
CA VAL A 127 9.29 -7.11 -1.22
C VAL A 127 9.11 -8.06 -2.40
N GLU A 128 7.90 -8.59 -2.55
CA GLU A 128 7.58 -9.40 -3.74
C GLU A 128 7.42 -8.48 -4.95
N TYR A 129 8.08 -8.87 -6.04
CA TYR A 129 7.99 -8.19 -7.34
C TYR A 129 8.06 -9.22 -8.47
N LEU A 130 7.65 -8.81 -9.65
CA LEU A 130 7.75 -9.59 -10.88
C LEU A 130 9.04 -9.20 -11.60
N ASP A 131 9.81 -10.17 -12.04
CA ASP A 131 10.90 -9.94 -12.95
C ASP A 131 10.42 -9.71 -14.39
N LYS A 132 11.35 -9.44 -15.31
CA LYS A 132 11.02 -9.12 -16.70
C LYS A 132 10.24 -10.25 -17.37
N ALA A 133 10.70 -11.48 -17.23
CA ALA A 133 10.07 -12.65 -17.86
C ALA A 133 8.66 -12.90 -17.30
N GLU A 134 8.47 -12.72 -15.98
CA GLU A 134 7.16 -12.85 -15.33
C GLU A 134 6.17 -11.78 -15.79
N ILE A 135 6.64 -10.54 -16.01
CA ILE A 135 5.80 -9.45 -16.56
C ILE A 135 5.41 -9.75 -17.99
N GLU A 136 6.37 -10.18 -18.80
CA GLU A 136 6.12 -10.56 -20.20
C GLU A 136 5.12 -11.73 -20.28
N ALA A 137 5.28 -12.76 -19.44
CA ALA A 137 4.35 -13.88 -19.33
C ALA A 137 2.94 -13.44 -18.90
N LEU A 138 2.85 -12.55 -17.92
CA LEU A 138 1.56 -12.01 -17.43
C LEU A 138 0.84 -11.25 -18.54
N LEU A 139 1.53 -10.38 -19.25
CA LEU A 139 0.95 -9.61 -20.35
C LEU A 139 0.60 -10.48 -21.55
N ALA A 140 1.43 -11.45 -21.90
CA ALA A 140 1.18 -12.41 -22.99
C ALA A 140 -0.03 -13.32 -22.70
N GLY A 141 -0.31 -13.62 -21.43
CA GLY A 141 -1.48 -14.40 -21.01
C GLY A 141 -2.82 -13.68 -21.17
N ILE A 142 -2.83 -12.41 -21.60
CA ILE A 142 -4.06 -11.64 -21.80
C ILE A 142 -4.51 -11.73 -23.26
N ASP A 143 -5.67 -12.36 -23.50
CA ASP A 143 -6.25 -12.44 -24.84
C ASP A 143 -6.75 -11.08 -25.32
N GLN A 144 -6.00 -10.46 -26.23
CA GLN A 144 -6.31 -9.14 -26.79
C GLN A 144 -7.35 -9.19 -27.95
N LYS A 145 -7.90 -10.36 -28.29
CA LYS A 145 -8.96 -10.46 -29.29
C LYS A 145 -10.27 -9.87 -28.79
N SER A 146 -10.53 -9.99 -27.49
CA SER A 146 -11.72 -9.42 -26.85
C SER A 146 -11.50 -7.97 -26.40
N PHE A 147 -12.57 -7.17 -26.36
CA PHE A 147 -12.53 -5.80 -25.83
C PHE A 147 -12.08 -5.78 -24.36
N SER A 148 -12.58 -6.71 -23.55
CA SER A 148 -12.17 -6.84 -22.16
C SER A 148 -10.69 -7.15 -22.02
N GLY A 149 -10.15 -8.03 -22.87
CA GLY A 149 -8.72 -8.32 -22.84
C GLY A 149 -7.85 -7.14 -23.28
N GLN A 150 -8.26 -6.39 -24.31
CA GLN A 150 -7.56 -5.16 -24.72
C GLN A 150 -7.54 -4.13 -23.59
N ARG A 151 -8.66 -3.95 -22.88
CA ARG A 151 -8.75 -3.09 -21.69
C ARG A 151 -7.81 -3.56 -20.59
N ASP A 152 -7.83 -4.86 -20.26
CA ASP A 152 -7.04 -5.44 -19.20
C ASP A 152 -5.54 -5.32 -19.50
N TYR A 153 -5.16 -5.60 -20.74
CA TYR A 153 -3.77 -5.45 -21.21
C TYR A 153 -3.30 -3.99 -21.07
N ALA A 154 -4.08 -3.03 -21.57
CA ALA A 154 -3.74 -1.61 -21.47
C ALA A 154 -3.64 -1.15 -20.01
N MET A 155 -4.55 -1.63 -19.14
CA MET A 155 -4.54 -1.31 -17.72
C MET A 155 -3.27 -1.83 -17.01
N PHE A 156 -2.90 -3.09 -17.21
CA PHE A 156 -1.70 -3.66 -16.58
C PHE A 156 -0.42 -3.09 -17.16
N ALA A 157 -0.37 -2.86 -18.49
CA ALA A 157 0.75 -2.16 -19.12
C ALA A 157 0.94 -0.75 -18.54
N LEU A 158 -0.14 0.01 -18.36
CA LEU A 158 -0.10 1.34 -17.75
C LEU A 158 0.34 1.27 -16.28
N MET A 159 -0.20 0.30 -15.51
CA MET A 159 0.18 0.10 -14.11
C MET A 159 1.67 -0.19 -13.97
N PHE A 160 2.22 -1.01 -14.86
CA PHE A 160 3.63 -1.34 -14.86
C PHE A 160 4.48 -0.16 -15.36
N ASN A 161 4.09 0.52 -16.42
CA ASN A 161 4.80 1.68 -16.96
C ASN A 161 4.94 2.81 -15.93
N THR A 162 3.86 3.12 -15.21
CA THR A 162 3.80 4.26 -14.27
C THR A 162 4.09 3.90 -12.82
N GLY A 163 4.00 2.63 -12.46
CA GLY A 163 4.00 2.19 -11.06
C GLY A 163 2.85 2.78 -10.24
N ALA A 164 1.76 3.20 -10.87
CA ALA A 164 0.63 3.83 -10.22
C ALA A 164 -0.06 2.89 -9.23
N ARG A 165 -0.68 3.48 -8.19
CA ARG A 165 -1.57 2.72 -7.31
C ARG A 165 -2.85 2.35 -8.04
N VAL A 166 -3.44 1.20 -7.71
CA VAL A 166 -4.70 0.75 -8.33
C VAL A 166 -5.76 1.87 -8.35
N GLN A 167 -5.91 2.59 -7.25
CA GLN A 167 -6.92 3.64 -7.18
C GLN A 167 -6.60 4.80 -8.12
N GLU A 168 -5.34 5.16 -8.30
CA GLU A 168 -4.91 6.22 -9.23
C GLU A 168 -5.22 5.84 -10.68
N ILE A 169 -5.13 4.54 -11.01
CA ILE A 169 -5.51 4.02 -12.34
C ILE A 169 -7.03 3.99 -12.53
N LEU A 170 -7.78 3.62 -11.48
CA LEU A 170 -9.24 3.56 -11.54
C LEU A 170 -9.90 4.94 -11.58
N ASP A 171 -9.25 5.93 -10.96
CA ASP A 171 -9.70 7.31 -10.95
C ASP A 171 -9.23 8.11 -12.18
N LEU A 172 -8.37 7.50 -13.04
CA LEU A 172 -7.84 8.12 -14.25
C LEU A 172 -8.98 8.42 -15.23
N ARG A 173 -9.10 9.68 -15.64
CA ARG A 173 -10.08 10.15 -16.61
C ARG A 173 -9.46 10.31 -17.98
N VAL A 174 -10.30 10.41 -19.01
CA VAL A 174 -9.83 10.62 -20.37
C VAL A 174 -9.04 11.92 -20.51
N CYS A 175 -9.48 13.01 -19.87
CA CYS A 175 -8.76 14.30 -19.86
C CYS A 175 -7.39 14.25 -19.16
N ASP A 176 -7.11 13.18 -18.40
CA ASP A 176 -5.81 12.98 -17.73
C ASP A 176 -4.78 12.29 -18.63
N VAL A 177 -5.17 11.86 -19.84
CA VAL A 177 -4.33 11.12 -20.77
C VAL A 177 -3.91 12.00 -21.94
N ARG A 178 -2.62 12.26 -22.08
CA ARG A 178 -2.05 12.90 -23.26
C ARG A 178 -1.41 11.83 -24.14
N ILE A 179 -1.99 11.61 -25.31
CA ILE A 179 -1.57 10.60 -26.28
C ILE A 179 -0.46 11.14 -27.18
N GLU A 180 -0.52 12.43 -27.50
CA GLU A 180 0.48 13.10 -28.33
C GLU A 180 1.82 13.24 -27.60
N PRO A 181 2.94 13.19 -28.33
CA PRO A 181 4.26 13.38 -27.73
C PRO A 181 4.42 14.77 -27.05
N PRO A 182 5.01 14.83 -25.87
CA PRO A 182 5.40 13.72 -25.01
C PRO A 182 4.20 13.02 -24.36
N CYS A 183 4.04 11.70 -24.68
CA CYS A 183 2.95 10.90 -24.13
C CYS A 183 3.04 10.82 -22.60
N GLN A 184 1.97 11.15 -21.90
CA GLN A 184 1.97 11.16 -20.43
C GLN A 184 0.56 11.00 -19.85
N VAL A 185 0.51 10.61 -18.58
CA VAL A 185 -0.73 10.59 -17.79
C VAL A 185 -0.58 11.45 -16.55
N ARG A 186 -1.65 12.13 -16.17
CA ARG A 186 -1.78 12.89 -14.94
C ARG A 186 -2.40 12.01 -13.86
N LEU A 187 -1.65 11.69 -12.83
CA LEU A 187 -2.08 10.83 -11.73
C LEU A 187 -2.31 11.65 -10.47
N ILE A 188 -3.46 11.45 -9.84
CA ILE A 188 -3.85 12.11 -8.59
C ILE A 188 -3.68 11.10 -7.45
N GLY A 189 -2.72 11.35 -6.58
CA GLY A 189 -2.36 10.49 -5.46
C GLY A 189 -3.01 10.89 -4.13
N LYS A 190 -2.52 10.27 -3.05
CA LYS A 190 -2.98 10.57 -1.69
C LYS A 190 -2.78 12.05 -1.34
N GLY A 191 -3.82 12.69 -0.81
CA GLY A 191 -3.80 14.11 -0.45
C GLY A 191 -3.88 15.03 -1.67
N SER A 192 -4.53 14.57 -2.75
CA SER A 192 -4.72 15.29 -4.01
C SER A 192 -3.41 15.74 -4.68
N LYS A 193 -2.29 15.07 -4.34
CA LYS A 193 -1.01 15.36 -4.98
C LYS A 193 -1.02 14.86 -6.42
N VAL A 194 -0.81 15.79 -7.34
CA VAL A 194 -0.74 15.53 -8.79
C VAL A 194 0.70 15.22 -9.18
N ARG A 195 0.87 14.24 -10.07
CA ARG A 195 2.12 14.00 -10.79
C ARG A 195 1.86 13.64 -12.24
N LEU A 196 2.75 14.06 -13.11
CA LEU A 196 2.79 13.66 -14.51
C LEU A 196 3.72 12.46 -14.64
N CYS A 197 3.24 11.39 -15.25
CA CYS A 197 4.05 10.22 -15.55
C CYS A 197 4.15 10.07 -17.06
N PRO A 198 5.36 10.09 -17.63
CA PRO A 198 5.54 9.75 -19.03
C PRO A 198 5.15 8.28 -19.25
N ILE A 199 4.56 8.00 -20.39
CA ILE A 199 4.18 6.65 -20.79
C ILE A 199 4.79 6.31 -22.14
N TRP A 200 5.03 5.01 -22.37
CA TRP A 200 5.53 4.55 -23.65
C TRP A 200 4.53 4.83 -24.77
N PRO A 201 5.00 5.17 -25.97
CA PRO A 201 4.12 5.41 -27.13
C PRO A 201 3.18 4.24 -27.41
N GLN A 202 3.63 3.01 -27.14
CA GLN A 202 2.79 1.81 -27.27
C GLN A 202 1.64 1.81 -26.26
N THR A 203 1.91 2.18 -24.98
CA THR A 203 0.87 2.30 -23.96
C THR A 203 -0.11 3.41 -24.34
N ALA A 204 0.37 4.55 -24.82
CA ALA A 204 -0.48 5.65 -25.29
C ALA A 204 -1.43 5.19 -26.42
N ARG A 205 -0.92 4.45 -27.41
CA ARG A 205 -1.74 3.89 -28.49
C ARG A 205 -2.81 2.87 -28.02
N LEU A 206 -2.50 2.11 -26.95
CA LEU A 206 -3.49 1.20 -26.35
C LEU A 206 -4.62 1.99 -25.68
N LEU A 207 -4.27 3.04 -24.94
CA LEU A 207 -5.26 3.92 -24.30
C LEU A 207 -6.10 4.65 -25.33
N ASP A 208 -5.49 5.19 -26.39
CA ASP A 208 -6.18 5.84 -27.49
C ASP A 208 -7.26 4.94 -28.09
N ARG A 209 -6.90 3.71 -28.46
CA ARG A 209 -7.86 2.74 -29.00
C ARG A 209 -9.02 2.46 -28.05
N LEU A 210 -8.79 2.41 -26.75
CA LEU A 210 -9.86 2.20 -25.77
C LEU A 210 -10.78 3.42 -25.66
N ILE A 211 -10.22 4.62 -25.75
CA ILE A 211 -10.95 5.89 -25.67
C ILE A 211 -11.77 6.10 -26.95
N GLN A 212 -11.14 5.95 -28.11
CA GLN A 212 -11.80 6.16 -29.42
C GLN A 212 -13.01 5.24 -29.61
N ARG A 213 -12.94 3.99 -29.17
CA ARG A 213 -14.07 3.05 -29.25
C ARG A 213 -15.29 3.45 -28.43
N ARG A 214 -15.15 4.40 -27.51
CA ARG A 214 -16.21 4.89 -26.65
C ARG A 214 -16.57 6.33 -26.97
N ASN A 215 -15.94 6.89 -27.98
CA ASN A 215 -16.20 8.24 -28.41
C ASN A 215 -17.54 8.28 -29.17
N ASP A 216 -18.57 8.74 -28.47
CA ASP A 216 -19.92 8.96 -28.99
C ASP A 216 -20.12 10.41 -29.46
N GLY A 217 -19.04 11.20 -29.55
CA GLY A 217 -19.06 12.61 -29.97
C GLY A 217 -19.54 13.57 -28.87
N THR A 218 -19.80 13.08 -27.65
CA THR A 218 -20.25 13.92 -26.54
C THR A 218 -19.07 14.54 -25.78
N GLU A 219 -19.16 15.80 -25.39
CA GLU A 219 -18.17 16.48 -24.56
C GLU A 219 -17.95 15.80 -23.20
N ALA A 220 -18.95 15.06 -22.72
CA ALA A 220 -18.88 14.29 -21.48
C ALA A 220 -17.82 13.18 -21.47
N LEU A 221 -17.18 12.83 -22.62
CA LEU A 221 -16.14 11.82 -22.68
C LEU A 221 -14.91 12.19 -21.85
N ALA A 222 -14.52 13.46 -21.81
CA ALA A 222 -13.31 13.93 -21.11
C ALA A 222 -13.29 13.56 -19.62
N ASP A 223 -14.44 13.62 -18.96
CA ASP A 223 -14.58 13.34 -17.54
C ASP A 223 -14.85 11.87 -17.20
N ARG A 224 -15.04 11.02 -18.22
CA ARG A 224 -15.31 9.60 -18.00
C ARG A 224 -14.03 8.85 -17.56
N PRO A 225 -14.16 7.84 -16.67
CA PRO A 225 -13.03 6.97 -16.33
C PRO A 225 -12.49 6.23 -17.57
N VAL A 226 -11.17 6.08 -17.65
CA VAL A 226 -10.52 5.36 -18.75
C VAL A 226 -10.89 3.87 -18.73
N PHE A 227 -10.95 3.26 -17.53
CA PHE A 227 -11.19 1.83 -17.38
C PHE A 227 -12.58 1.52 -16.82
N LEU A 228 -13.43 0.96 -17.68
CA LEU A 228 -14.79 0.55 -17.35
C LEU A 228 -14.89 -0.99 -17.34
N ASN A 229 -15.81 -1.52 -16.53
CA ASN A 229 -16.17 -2.93 -16.55
C ASN A 229 -17.09 -3.27 -17.75
N ALA A 230 -17.51 -4.53 -17.86
CA ALA A 230 -18.41 -4.97 -18.94
C ALA A 230 -19.79 -4.29 -18.93
N HIS A 231 -20.19 -3.67 -17.81
CA HIS A 231 -21.46 -2.95 -17.66
C HIS A 231 -21.32 -1.44 -17.90
N GLY A 232 -20.16 -0.97 -18.39
CA GLY A 232 -19.92 0.46 -18.63
C GLY A 232 -19.71 1.28 -17.35
N VAL A 233 -19.54 0.65 -16.20
CA VAL A 233 -19.28 1.31 -14.90
C VAL A 233 -17.80 1.26 -14.57
N ALA A 234 -17.31 2.26 -13.82
CA ALA A 234 -15.92 2.29 -13.36
C ALA A 234 -15.52 0.98 -12.66
N MET A 235 -14.34 0.48 -12.97
CA MET A 235 -13.81 -0.74 -12.35
C MET A 235 -13.54 -0.53 -10.86
N THR A 236 -13.59 -1.61 -10.09
CA THR A 236 -13.27 -1.61 -8.67
C THR A 236 -11.90 -2.22 -8.39
N ARG A 237 -11.31 -1.90 -7.25
CA ARG A 237 -10.05 -2.52 -6.80
C ARG A 237 -10.16 -4.04 -6.66
N PHE A 238 -11.33 -4.53 -6.28
CA PHE A 238 -11.58 -5.97 -6.20
C PHE A 238 -11.58 -6.60 -7.60
N GLY A 239 -12.19 -5.94 -8.60
CA GLY A 239 -12.15 -6.37 -9.99
C GLY A 239 -10.73 -6.43 -10.53
N VAL A 240 -9.91 -5.39 -10.31
CA VAL A 240 -8.50 -5.40 -10.74
C VAL A 240 -7.71 -6.52 -10.06
N ARG A 241 -7.92 -6.74 -8.76
CA ARG A 241 -7.26 -7.84 -8.03
C ARG A 241 -7.67 -9.20 -8.59
N TYR A 242 -8.94 -9.41 -8.86
CA TYR A 242 -9.44 -10.64 -9.47
C TYR A 242 -8.80 -10.89 -10.85
N LEU A 243 -8.79 -9.88 -11.72
CA LEU A 243 -8.16 -9.97 -13.04
C LEU A 243 -6.67 -10.29 -12.94
N LEU A 244 -5.95 -9.61 -12.04
CA LEU A 244 -4.54 -9.89 -11.82
C LEU A 244 -4.31 -11.33 -11.40
N GLN A 245 -5.10 -11.86 -10.46
CA GLN A 245 -4.99 -13.26 -10.03
C GLN A 245 -5.28 -14.24 -11.16
N LYS A 246 -6.32 -13.95 -11.99
CA LYS A 246 -6.63 -14.73 -13.19
C LYS A 246 -5.44 -14.81 -14.13
N TYR A 247 -4.83 -13.66 -14.47
CA TYR A 247 -3.72 -13.63 -15.43
C TYR A 247 -2.41 -14.17 -14.84
N VAL A 248 -2.17 -14.01 -13.56
CA VAL A 248 -1.04 -14.67 -12.87
C VAL A 248 -1.18 -16.19 -12.96
N ALA A 249 -2.39 -16.74 -12.73
CA ALA A 249 -2.61 -18.17 -12.86
C ALA A 249 -2.32 -18.69 -14.28
N ILE A 250 -2.72 -17.94 -15.32
CA ILE A 250 -2.40 -18.26 -16.71
C ILE A 250 -0.89 -18.18 -16.96
N ALA A 251 -0.25 -17.10 -16.51
CA ALA A 251 1.18 -16.86 -16.70
C ALA A 251 2.07 -17.88 -15.98
N THR A 252 1.57 -18.50 -14.90
CA THR A 252 2.31 -19.52 -14.14
C THR A 252 2.69 -20.74 -15.00
N VAL A 253 1.95 -21.01 -16.08
CA VAL A 253 2.25 -22.08 -17.02
C VAL A 253 3.59 -21.82 -17.75
N THR A 254 3.84 -20.57 -18.14
CA THR A 254 5.05 -20.15 -18.88
C THR A 254 6.14 -19.59 -17.96
N ALA A 255 5.77 -19.11 -16.77
CA ALA A 255 6.67 -18.59 -15.76
C ALA A 255 6.41 -19.28 -14.39
N PRO A 256 6.89 -20.50 -14.17
CA PRO A 256 6.61 -21.30 -12.95
C PRO A 256 7.02 -20.62 -11.64
N THR A 257 7.97 -19.69 -11.68
CA THR A 257 8.42 -18.91 -10.51
C THR A 257 7.29 -18.09 -9.87
N LEU A 258 6.22 -17.79 -10.64
CA LEU A 258 5.02 -17.11 -10.13
C LEU A 258 4.24 -17.95 -9.11
N ALA A 259 4.31 -19.29 -9.16
CA ALA A 259 3.56 -20.17 -8.28
C ALA A 259 3.88 -19.96 -6.78
N GLY A 260 5.13 -19.56 -6.45
CA GLY A 260 5.56 -19.28 -5.09
C GLY A 260 5.31 -17.86 -4.59
N LYS A 261 4.81 -16.96 -5.46
CA LYS A 261 4.65 -15.54 -5.15
C LYS A 261 3.20 -15.16 -4.83
N ARG A 262 3.00 -14.32 -3.82
CA ARG A 262 1.69 -13.74 -3.50
C ARG A 262 1.47 -12.44 -4.26
N ILE A 263 1.20 -12.54 -5.57
CA ILE A 263 1.07 -11.38 -6.42
C ILE A 263 -0.24 -10.63 -6.14
N HIS A 264 -0.10 -9.34 -5.91
CA HIS A 264 -1.19 -8.38 -5.73
C HIS A 264 -0.84 -7.06 -6.45
N PRO A 265 -1.79 -6.14 -6.65
CA PRO A 265 -1.54 -4.94 -7.46
C PRO A 265 -0.36 -4.07 -7.01
N HIS A 266 -0.01 -4.08 -5.72
CA HIS A 266 1.19 -3.36 -5.26
C HIS A 266 2.50 -4.01 -5.73
N CYS A 267 2.49 -5.32 -6.05
CA CYS A 267 3.67 -5.99 -6.60
C CYS A 267 4.06 -5.39 -7.96
N LEU A 268 3.09 -5.00 -8.82
CA LEU A 268 3.37 -4.32 -10.08
C LEU A 268 4.12 -3.00 -9.86
N ARG A 269 3.70 -2.23 -8.86
CA ARG A 269 4.39 -0.99 -8.48
C ARG A 269 5.78 -1.26 -7.91
N HIS A 270 5.94 -2.33 -7.13
CA HIS A 270 7.24 -2.76 -6.63
C HIS A 270 8.15 -3.17 -7.78
N SER A 271 7.60 -3.90 -8.78
CA SER A 271 8.32 -4.28 -9.99
C SER A 271 8.82 -3.04 -10.74
N THR A 272 7.96 -2.05 -11.00
CA THR A 272 8.37 -0.79 -11.64
C THR A 272 9.52 -0.14 -10.88
N ALA A 273 9.41 -0.03 -9.54
CA ALA A 273 10.45 0.59 -8.72
C ALA A 273 11.79 -0.15 -8.83
N ILE A 274 11.76 -1.49 -8.75
CA ILE A 274 12.97 -2.32 -8.80
C ILE A 274 13.57 -2.31 -10.20
N HIS A 275 12.76 -2.35 -11.26
CA HIS A 275 13.26 -2.29 -12.64
C HIS A 275 13.88 -0.91 -12.96
N LEU A 276 13.29 0.20 -12.49
CA LEU A 276 13.89 1.53 -12.61
C LEU A 276 15.24 1.60 -11.86
N LEU A 277 15.27 1.02 -10.66
CA LEU A 277 16.49 0.99 -9.85
C LEU A 277 17.60 0.15 -10.52
N LYS A 278 17.25 -1.01 -11.09
CA LYS A 278 18.15 -1.87 -11.87
C LYS A 278 18.65 -1.19 -13.15
N ALA A 279 17.85 -0.30 -13.71
CA ALA A 279 18.24 0.55 -14.85
C ALA A 279 19.12 1.75 -14.45
N GLY A 280 19.50 1.88 -13.18
CA GLY A 280 20.39 2.94 -12.69
C GLY A 280 19.69 4.27 -12.38
N VAL A 281 18.34 4.30 -12.36
CA VAL A 281 17.59 5.51 -12.01
C VAL A 281 17.76 5.79 -10.50
N ASP A 282 18.07 7.02 -10.15
CA ASP A 282 18.31 7.44 -8.77
C ASP A 282 17.03 7.40 -7.89
N PHE A 283 17.21 7.28 -6.58
CA PHE A 283 16.09 7.15 -5.62
C PHE A 283 15.17 8.36 -5.58
N ALA A 284 15.66 9.57 -5.82
CA ALA A 284 14.85 10.77 -5.80
C ALA A 284 13.90 10.78 -6.99
N THR A 285 14.41 10.49 -8.18
CA THR A 285 13.62 10.33 -9.40
C THR A 285 12.57 9.21 -9.27
N ILE A 286 12.94 8.03 -8.75
CA ILE A 286 11.99 6.94 -8.50
C ILE A 286 10.92 7.37 -7.49
N SER A 287 11.30 8.08 -6.44
CA SER A 287 10.36 8.58 -5.43
C SER A 287 9.34 9.56 -6.02
N GLN A 288 9.79 10.48 -6.87
CA GLN A 288 8.93 11.41 -7.60
C GLN A 288 8.03 10.69 -8.59
N TRP A 289 8.58 9.78 -9.39
CA TRP A 289 7.84 8.96 -10.34
C TRP A 289 6.68 8.22 -9.69
N LEU A 290 6.97 7.58 -8.58
CA LEU A 290 5.98 6.82 -7.84
C LEU A 290 5.06 7.70 -6.96
N GLY A 291 5.40 8.95 -6.70
CA GLY A 291 4.67 9.83 -5.78
C GLY A 291 4.74 9.33 -4.34
N HIS A 292 5.94 9.01 -3.86
CA HIS A 292 6.18 8.71 -2.46
C HIS A 292 6.27 10.00 -1.66
N THR A 293 5.60 10.04 -0.50
CA THR A 293 5.68 11.17 0.43
C THR A 293 6.96 11.15 1.27
N SER A 294 7.69 10.04 1.28
CA SER A 294 8.94 9.84 2.02
C SER A 294 9.89 8.95 1.23
N LEU A 295 11.14 9.37 1.12
CA LEU A 295 12.23 8.59 0.52
C LEU A 295 12.43 7.23 1.21
N ASN A 296 12.12 7.12 2.51
CA ASN A 296 12.19 5.85 3.24
C ASN A 296 11.31 4.75 2.60
N THR A 297 10.23 5.13 1.91
CA THR A 297 9.41 4.17 1.17
C THR A 297 10.16 3.59 -0.02
N THR A 298 10.95 4.41 -0.72
CA THR A 298 11.78 4.00 -1.86
C THR A 298 13.00 3.20 -1.41
N MET A 299 13.60 3.56 -0.27
CA MET A 299 14.75 2.84 0.32
C MET A 299 14.46 1.36 0.64
N ARG A 300 13.18 0.99 0.78
CA ARG A 300 12.80 -0.43 0.95
C ARG A 300 13.19 -1.28 -0.26
N TYR A 301 13.19 -0.72 -1.46
CA TYR A 301 13.57 -1.42 -2.69
C TYR A 301 15.08 -1.68 -2.75
N ALA A 302 15.90 -0.74 -2.29
CA ALA A 302 17.35 -0.95 -2.19
C ALA A 302 17.74 -2.07 -1.22
N ARG A 303 16.93 -2.28 -0.18
CA ARG A 303 17.15 -3.38 0.78
C ARG A 303 16.71 -4.73 0.24
N ALA A 304 15.79 -4.75 -0.72
CA ALA A 304 15.18 -5.96 -1.22
C ALA A 304 16.03 -6.66 -2.30
N ASP A 305 16.88 -5.91 -3.00
CA ASP A 305 17.62 -6.45 -4.15
C ASP A 305 19.11 -6.61 -3.83
N ILE A 306 19.53 -7.87 -3.67
CA ILE A 306 20.94 -8.24 -3.42
C ILE A 306 21.81 -8.06 -4.68
N ASP A 307 21.19 -8.14 -5.88
CA ASP A 307 21.89 -8.03 -7.14
C ASP A 307 22.37 -6.59 -7.39
N LEU A 308 21.59 -5.58 -6.95
CA LEU A 308 22.03 -4.18 -6.97
C LEU A 308 23.26 -3.96 -6.09
N LYS A 309 23.33 -4.64 -4.94
CA LYS A 309 24.52 -4.55 -4.07
C LYS A 309 25.73 -5.21 -4.72
N ARG A 310 25.53 -6.33 -5.41
CA ARG A 310 26.58 -7.02 -6.17
C ARG A 310 27.07 -6.15 -7.35
N GLN A 311 26.15 -5.54 -8.09
CA GLN A 311 26.49 -4.63 -9.19
C GLN A 311 27.27 -3.40 -8.70
N ALA A 312 26.85 -2.80 -7.59
CA ALA A 312 27.59 -1.70 -6.97
C ALA A 312 29.01 -2.10 -6.56
N LEU A 313 29.16 -3.29 -5.97
CA LEU A 313 30.50 -3.83 -5.64
C LEU A 313 31.36 -4.07 -6.90
N ALA A 314 30.76 -4.60 -7.96
CA ALA A 314 31.45 -4.85 -9.21
C ALA A 314 31.92 -3.55 -9.91
N GLN A 315 31.18 -2.45 -9.73
CA GLN A 315 31.54 -1.14 -10.29
C GLN A 315 32.68 -0.44 -9.51
N ILE A 316 32.75 -0.66 -8.19
CA ILE A 316 33.72 0.05 -7.33
C ILE A 316 35.06 -0.70 -7.26
N PHE A 317 35.05 -2.04 -7.29
CA PHE A 317 36.24 -2.88 -7.11
C PHE A 317 36.34 -4.01 -8.14
N PRO A 318 36.49 -3.72 -9.44
CA PRO A 318 36.58 -4.76 -10.45
C PRO A 318 37.83 -5.64 -10.35
N GLU A 319 38.90 -5.18 -9.71
CA GLU A 319 40.22 -5.85 -9.75
C GLU A 319 40.77 -6.34 -8.40
N ILE A 320 40.25 -5.87 -7.27
CA ILE A 320 40.83 -6.20 -5.93
C ILE A 320 40.46 -7.59 -5.46
N LEU A 321 39.40 -8.19 -6.02
CA LEU A 321 38.88 -9.51 -5.64
C LEU A 321 39.00 -10.55 -6.77
N ALA A 322 39.74 -10.28 -7.84
CA ALA A 322 40.11 -11.32 -8.78
C ALA A 322 41.01 -12.32 -8.04
N PRO A 323 40.67 -13.61 -7.99
CA PRO A 323 41.57 -14.58 -7.38
C PRO A 323 42.90 -14.51 -8.13
N PRO A 324 44.06 -14.59 -7.41
CA PRO A 324 45.36 -14.54 -8.06
C PRO A 324 45.40 -15.68 -9.09
N LYS A 325 45.82 -15.34 -10.31
CA LYS A 325 46.01 -16.28 -11.39
C LYS A 325 47.05 -17.33 -10.94
N GLY A 326 46.58 -18.53 -10.57
CA GLY A 326 47.42 -19.63 -10.20
C GLY A 326 47.53 -19.86 -8.67
N GLY A 327 46.69 -20.66 -8.13
CA GLY A 327 46.76 -21.19 -6.76
C GLY A 327 45.41 -21.27 -6.09
N ALA A 328 44.92 -22.48 -5.86
CA ALA A 328 43.75 -22.69 -5.01
C ALA A 328 44.13 -22.35 -3.56
N TYR A 329 43.75 -21.15 -3.09
CA TYR A 329 43.78 -20.88 -1.66
C TYR A 329 42.60 -21.63 -1.02
N ILE A 330 42.89 -22.77 -0.47
CA ILE A 330 41.99 -23.45 0.47
C ILE A 330 42.12 -22.69 1.79
N PHE A 331 41.13 -21.86 2.12
CA PHE A 331 40.99 -21.36 3.49
C PHE A 331 40.78 -22.56 4.42
N ARG A 332 41.79 -22.90 5.19
CA ARG A 332 41.61 -23.76 6.35
C ARG A 332 40.95 -22.94 7.45
N ASP A 333 39.88 -23.46 8.06
CA ASP A 333 39.12 -22.81 9.13
C ASP A 333 39.97 -22.30 10.31
N ASP A 334 41.16 -22.84 10.49
CA ASP A 334 42.11 -22.46 11.56
C ASP A 334 42.78 -21.07 11.33
N ASP A 335 42.80 -20.56 10.12
CA ASP A 335 43.56 -19.34 9.79
C ASP A 335 42.76 -18.05 10.08
N LEU A 336 41.43 -18.09 9.98
CA LEU A 336 40.57 -16.93 10.25
C LEU A 336 40.48 -16.60 11.76
N THR A 337 40.39 -17.63 12.57
CA THR A 337 40.42 -17.54 14.04
C THR A 337 41.79 -17.14 14.59
N GLY A 338 42.85 -17.57 13.95
CA GLY A 338 44.21 -17.16 14.27
C GLY A 338 44.50 -15.70 13.89
N TRP A 339 43.92 -15.21 12.79
CA TRP A 339 44.03 -13.84 12.38
C TRP A 339 43.21 -12.91 13.29
N LEU A 340 41.97 -13.26 13.62
CA LEU A 340 41.11 -12.49 14.55
C LEU A 340 41.69 -12.37 15.98
N ARG A 341 42.47 -13.35 16.44
CA ARG A 341 43.14 -13.29 17.75
C ARG A 341 44.38 -12.40 17.76
N ARG A 342 44.83 -11.90 16.59
CA ARG A 342 46.02 -11.03 16.42
C ARG A 342 45.64 -9.57 16.15
N LEU A 343 44.31 -9.28 16.01
CA LEU A 343 43.74 -7.93 16.03
C LEU A 343 43.46 -7.48 17.46
#